data_7e7a76db14d1ad1074e25aa1d00d6b99
#
_entry.id   7e7a76db14d1ad1074e25aa1d00d6b99
#
_cell.length_a   1.000
_cell.length_b   1.000
_cell.length_c   1.000
_cell.angle_alpha   90.00
_cell.angle_beta   90.00
_cell.angle_gamma   90.00
#
_symmetry.space_group_name_H-M   'P 1'
#
loop_
_entity.id
_entity.type
_entity.pdbx_description
1 polymer ?
#
loop_
_entity_poly.entity_id
_entity_poly.type
_entity_poly.pdbx_seq_one_letter_code
_entity_poly.pdbx_strand_id
1 'polypeptide(L)'
;MGPPMPRPIAAIVGRPNVGKSTLFNRLIGWRKAIVDDTAGLTRDRLYGVSEWRGREITVVDTAGLDLEGAKDASRAAIEAQTQVAIEEAQVIVFMLDVRQGLTPLDRDIADMLRKSRRPVVVVANKADKPGQEHFIHEIMELGFAAPVLVSAQHGIGADDLLDRVLEELPPPEPEGAAEEEETARLAIMGRPNVGKSSLLNALLGDERALVSDLPGTTRDPIDTSLAFDGLPVVLVDTAGIRRKSSARDRLERFSLLRGIRAMERADAVLLVMDASSGVLAQDQHVAGYALEAGKGLVLLVNKVDLVEPGQIGRAHV
;
A
#
# COMPACT_ATOMS: atom_id res chain seq x y z
N MET A 1 10.09 -18.06 15.95
CA MET A 1 9.08 -17.64 14.99
C MET A 1 9.82 -16.70 14.04
N GLY A 2 10.06 -17.10 12.78
CA GLY A 2 10.80 -16.28 11.82
C GLY A 2 10.06 -14.96 11.54
N PRO A 3 10.72 -13.96 10.93
CA PRO A 3 10.07 -12.71 10.57
C PRO A 3 8.89 -13.01 9.62
N PRO A 4 7.76 -12.29 9.77
CA PRO A 4 6.60 -12.51 8.92
C PRO A 4 6.98 -12.22 7.46
N MET A 5 6.66 -13.15 6.58
CA MET A 5 6.87 -12.98 5.13
C MET A 5 6.14 -11.75 4.60
N PRO A 6 6.75 -10.98 3.67
CA PRO A 6 6.10 -9.82 3.10
C PRO A 6 4.80 -10.23 2.39
N ARG A 7 3.69 -9.57 2.76
CA ARG A 7 2.39 -9.81 2.17
C ARG A 7 2.33 -9.26 0.75
N PRO A 8 1.75 -10.01 -0.19
CA PRO A 8 1.50 -9.46 -1.52
C PRO A 8 0.41 -8.37 -1.45
N ILE A 9 0.56 -7.35 -2.29
CA ILE A 9 -0.36 -6.22 -2.37
C ILE A 9 -1.32 -6.42 -3.54
N ALA A 10 -2.63 -6.34 -3.25
CA ALA A 10 -3.70 -6.26 -4.24
C ALA A 10 -4.30 -4.84 -4.24
N ALA A 11 -4.14 -4.08 -5.32
CA ALA A 11 -4.66 -2.72 -5.42
C ALA A 11 -5.97 -2.68 -6.19
N ILE A 12 -7.00 -2.05 -5.61
CA ILE A 12 -8.31 -1.87 -6.26
C ILE A 12 -8.28 -0.57 -7.05
N VAL A 13 -8.40 -0.67 -8.38
CA VAL A 13 -8.43 0.47 -9.31
C VAL A 13 -9.76 0.53 -10.06
N GLY A 14 -10.09 1.70 -10.59
CA GLY A 14 -11.31 1.94 -11.34
C GLY A 14 -11.79 3.37 -11.16
N ARG A 15 -12.71 3.82 -12.01
CA ARG A 15 -13.29 5.16 -11.94
C ARG A 15 -14.02 5.42 -10.61
N PRO A 16 -14.36 6.67 -10.28
CA PRO A 16 -15.16 7.00 -9.10
C PRO A 16 -16.53 6.30 -9.11
N ASN A 17 -17.06 6.01 -7.93
CA ASN A 17 -18.40 5.46 -7.70
C ASN A 17 -18.67 4.05 -8.27
N VAL A 18 -17.66 3.32 -8.72
CA VAL A 18 -17.81 1.90 -9.10
C VAL A 18 -17.96 0.97 -7.89
N GLY A 19 -17.64 1.46 -6.67
CA GLY A 19 -17.79 0.72 -5.42
C GLY A 19 -16.48 0.21 -4.82
N LYS A 20 -15.33 0.81 -5.15
CA LYS A 20 -14.01 0.40 -4.66
C LYS A 20 -13.93 0.30 -3.13
N SER A 21 -14.28 1.38 -2.44
CA SER A 21 -14.25 1.41 -0.96
C SER A 21 -15.26 0.45 -0.33
N THR A 22 -16.40 0.19 -0.99
CA THR A 22 -17.36 -0.82 -0.53
C THR A 22 -16.77 -2.22 -0.63
N LEU A 23 -16.12 -2.53 -1.74
CA LEU A 23 -15.43 -3.81 -1.93
C LEU A 23 -14.28 -3.95 -0.94
N PHE A 24 -13.43 -2.93 -0.82
CA PHE A 24 -12.33 -2.90 0.13
C PHE A 24 -12.79 -3.24 1.56
N ASN A 25 -13.81 -2.51 2.06
CA ASN A 25 -14.35 -2.77 3.39
C ASN A 25 -14.93 -4.18 3.54
N ARG A 26 -15.47 -4.75 2.47
CA ARG A 26 -15.95 -6.13 2.46
C ARG A 26 -14.80 -7.12 2.60
N LEU A 27 -13.73 -6.96 1.82
CA LEU A 27 -12.60 -7.88 1.81
C LEU A 27 -11.82 -7.88 3.13
N ILE A 28 -11.62 -6.72 3.75
CA ILE A 28 -10.95 -6.62 5.06
C ILE A 28 -11.85 -7.00 6.23
N GLY A 29 -13.17 -6.86 6.08
CA GLY A 29 -14.16 -7.15 7.14
C GLY A 29 -14.29 -8.64 7.46
N TRP A 30 -13.87 -9.54 6.60
CA TRP A 30 -13.91 -10.99 6.83
C TRP A 30 -12.98 -11.43 7.96
N ARG A 31 -11.86 -10.75 8.18
CA ARG A 31 -10.96 -11.01 9.32
C ARG A 31 -11.58 -10.60 10.67
N LYS A 32 -12.44 -9.56 10.70
CA LYS A 32 -13.07 -9.08 11.94
C LYS A 32 -14.11 -10.01 12.54
N ALA A 33 -14.63 -10.96 11.77
CA ALA A 33 -15.57 -11.98 12.28
C ALA A 33 -14.87 -13.04 13.16
N ILE A 34 -13.53 -13.06 13.18
CA ILE A 34 -12.74 -14.09 13.86
C ILE A 34 -11.89 -13.53 15.02
N VAL A 35 -11.60 -12.21 15.03
CA VAL A 35 -10.73 -11.58 16.05
C VAL A 35 -11.34 -10.27 16.57
N ASP A 36 -11.61 -10.27 17.84
CA ASP A 36 -11.99 -9.25 18.82
C ASP A 36 -12.22 -7.77 18.40
N ASP A 37 -13.34 -7.26 18.94
CA ASP A 37 -13.77 -5.85 18.96
C ASP A 37 -12.78 -4.93 19.69
N THR A 38 -11.76 -4.45 19.04
CA THR A 38 -11.08 -3.22 19.45
C THR A 38 -11.75 -2.04 18.74
N ALA A 39 -12.77 -1.51 19.40
CA ALA A 39 -13.42 -0.26 19.02
C ALA A 39 -12.39 0.88 19.06
N GLY A 40 -12.16 1.54 17.92
CA GLY A 40 -11.41 2.79 17.91
C GLY A 40 -10.61 3.13 16.67
N LEU A 41 -10.39 2.23 15.71
CA LEU A 41 -9.66 2.59 14.48
C LEU A 41 -10.63 2.92 13.33
N THR A 42 -10.49 4.12 12.87
CA THR A 42 -11.23 4.97 11.94
C THR A 42 -11.85 4.31 10.70
N ARG A 43 -13.02 4.86 10.30
CA ARG A 43 -13.83 4.52 9.11
C ARG A 43 -13.13 4.80 7.75
N ASP A 44 -11.99 5.49 7.74
CA ASP A 44 -11.29 5.96 6.53
C ASP A 44 -9.99 5.16 6.28
N ARG A 45 -10.09 3.81 6.28
CA ARG A 45 -8.93 2.96 5.97
C ARG A 45 -8.68 2.93 4.47
N LEU A 46 -7.44 3.17 4.08
CA LEU A 46 -6.98 3.12 2.68
C LEU A 46 -6.39 1.76 2.30
N TYR A 47 -6.05 0.96 3.30
CA TYR A 47 -5.44 -0.36 3.19
C TYR A 47 -5.85 -1.23 4.38
N GLY A 48 -5.76 -2.52 4.20
CA GLY A 48 -6.04 -3.49 5.25
C GLY A 48 -5.59 -4.88 4.86
N VAL A 49 -5.50 -5.76 5.83
CA VAL A 49 -5.11 -7.16 5.62
C VAL A 49 -6.36 -8.01 5.46
N SER A 50 -6.41 -8.78 4.38
CA SER A 50 -7.38 -9.84 4.14
C SER A 50 -6.68 -11.17 4.27
N GLU A 51 -7.28 -12.13 4.97
CA GLU A 51 -6.81 -13.50 5.04
C GLU A 51 -7.77 -14.40 4.28
N TRP A 52 -7.26 -15.16 3.32
CA TRP A 52 -8.05 -16.07 2.53
C TRP A 52 -7.30 -17.39 2.32
N ARG A 53 -7.94 -18.51 2.64
CA ARG A 53 -7.34 -19.86 2.53
C ARG A 53 -5.95 -19.98 3.18
N GLY A 54 -5.75 -19.31 4.32
CA GLY A 54 -4.48 -19.30 5.05
C GLY A 54 -3.39 -18.41 4.47
N ARG A 55 -3.71 -17.59 3.44
CA ARG A 55 -2.79 -16.62 2.87
C ARG A 55 -3.24 -15.20 3.18
N GLU A 56 -2.35 -14.40 3.76
CA GLU A 56 -2.58 -12.99 4.00
C GLU A 56 -2.25 -12.15 2.77
N ILE A 57 -3.10 -11.17 2.47
CA ILE A 57 -2.98 -10.24 1.34
C ILE A 57 -3.22 -8.83 1.87
N THR A 58 -2.36 -7.89 1.53
CA THR A 58 -2.62 -6.46 1.77
C THR A 58 -3.49 -5.92 0.64
N VAL A 59 -4.70 -5.52 0.96
CA VAL A 59 -5.64 -4.88 0.02
C VAL A 59 -5.53 -3.38 0.16
N VAL A 60 -5.52 -2.66 -0.97
CA VAL A 60 -5.40 -1.19 -1.00
C VAL A 60 -6.55 -0.59 -1.81
N ASP A 61 -7.28 0.37 -1.21
CA ASP A 61 -8.26 1.20 -1.91
C ASP A 61 -7.59 2.45 -2.49
N THR A 62 -7.39 2.49 -3.81
CA THR A 62 -6.75 3.64 -4.45
C THR A 62 -7.61 4.90 -4.43
N ALA A 63 -8.95 4.80 -4.28
CA ALA A 63 -9.83 5.97 -4.21
C ALA A 63 -9.62 6.79 -2.95
N GLY A 64 -9.28 6.15 -1.85
CA GLY A 64 -9.02 6.82 -0.59
C GLY A 64 -7.67 7.56 -0.56
N LEU A 65 -6.78 7.34 -1.53
CA LEU A 65 -5.50 8.04 -1.63
C LEU A 65 -5.64 9.55 -1.93
N ASP A 66 -6.85 10.03 -2.20
CA ASP A 66 -7.16 11.45 -2.51
C ASP A 66 -7.43 12.32 -1.25
N LEU A 67 -6.80 12.05 -0.11
CA LEU A 67 -7.16 12.58 1.22
C LEU A 67 -7.00 14.09 1.40
N GLU A 68 -6.55 14.89 0.44
CA GLU A 68 -6.54 16.35 0.60
C GLU A 68 -7.09 17.09 -0.65
N GLY A 69 -8.38 17.41 -0.61
CA GLY A 69 -8.92 18.61 -1.26
C GLY A 69 -9.32 18.55 -2.73
N ALA A 70 -9.24 17.44 -3.43
CA ALA A 70 -9.78 17.37 -4.78
C ALA A 70 -11.26 16.94 -4.75
N LYS A 71 -12.17 17.90 -4.69
CA LYS A 71 -13.62 17.68 -4.89
C LYS A 71 -13.96 17.15 -6.30
N ASP A 72 -13.01 17.20 -7.22
CA ASP A 72 -13.12 16.68 -8.58
C ASP A 72 -12.02 15.66 -8.83
N ALA A 73 -12.40 14.38 -8.91
CA ALA A 73 -11.52 13.33 -9.39
C ALA A 73 -11.23 13.56 -10.89
N SER A 74 -10.23 14.36 -11.19
CA SER A 74 -9.83 14.62 -12.57
C SER A 74 -9.33 13.32 -13.21
N ARG A 75 -9.54 13.17 -14.53
CA ARG A 75 -9.01 12.04 -15.31
C ARG A 75 -7.51 11.83 -15.03
N ALA A 76 -6.73 12.90 -14.99
CA ALA A 76 -5.30 12.85 -14.70
C ALA A 76 -4.97 12.29 -13.29
N ALA A 77 -5.82 12.55 -12.28
CA ALA A 77 -5.64 12.00 -10.95
C ALA A 77 -5.88 10.48 -10.95
N ILE A 78 -6.92 10.02 -11.65
CA ILE A 78 -7.26 8.59 -11.74
C ILE A 78 -6.18 7.83 -12.53
N GLU A 79 -5.69 8.38 -13.63
CA GLU A 79 -4.58 7.82 -14.40
C GLU A 79 -3.31 7.71 -13.54
N ALA A 80 -3.01 8.73 -12.75
CA ALA A 80 -1.88 8.73 -11.84
C ALA A 80 -2.03 7.67 -10.73
N GLN A 81 -3.20 7.50 -10.13
CA GLN A 81 -3.48 6.45 -9.14
C GLN A 81 -3.31 5.06 -9.75
N THR A 82 -3.84 4.86 -10.97
CA THR A 82 -3.69 3.61 -11.71
C THR A 82 -2.22 3.30 -11.98
N GLN A 83 -1.43 4.31 -12.37
CA GLN A 83 -0.01 4.14 -12.61
C GLN A 83 0.75 3.66 -11.37
N VAL A 84 0.41 4.21 -10.20
CA VAL A 84 1.02 3.77 -8.93
C VAL A 84 0.62 2.34 -8.57
N ALA A 85 -0.64 2.00 -8.73
CA ALA A 85 -1.09 0.63 -8.51
C ALA A 85 -0.32 -0.36 -9.41
N ILE A 86 -0.07 0.01 -10.67
CA ILE A 86 0.74 -0.77 -11.62
C ILE A 86 2.18 -0.95 -11.12
N GLU A 87 2.79 0.09 -10.56
CA GLU A 87 4.17 0.05 -10.10
C GLU A 87 4.36 -0.78 -8.83
N GLU A 88 3.43 -0.67 -7.89
CA GLU A 88 3.62 -1.16 -6.53
C GLU A 88 2.85 -2.46 -6.19
N ALA A 89 1.71 -2.75 -6.86
CA ALA A 89 0.93 -3.94 -6.57
C ALA A 89 1.43 -5.19 -7.31
N GLN A 90 1.27 -6.36 -6.70
CA GLN A 90 1.49 -7.66 -7.33
C GLN A 90 0.31 -8.08 -8.20
N VAL A 91 -0.92 -7.73 -7.77
CA VAL A 91 -2.16 -7.97 -8.51
C VAL A 91 -3.00 -6.71 -8.51
N ILE A 92 -3.65 -6.42 -9.62
CA ILE A 92 -4.57 -5.29 -9.75
C ILE A 92 -6.00 -5.82 -9.86
N VAL A 93 -6.88 -5.32 -9.00
CA VAL A 93 -8.32 -5.58 -9.06
C VAL A 93 -8.96 -4.42 -9.81
N PHE A 94 -9.25 -4.61 -11.09
CA PHE A 94 -9.85 -3.60 -11.96
C PHE A 94 -11.38 -3.65 -11.89
N MET A 95 -11.96 -2.64 -11.29
CA MET A 95 -13.38 -2.61 -10.93
C MET A 95 -14.22 -1.80 -11.89
N LEU A 96 -15.27 -2.42 -12.45
CA LEU A 96 -16.23 -1.85 -13.41
C LEU A 96 -17.65 -1.91 -12.83
N ASP A 97 -18.53 -1.00 -13.27
CA ASP A 97 -19.94 -0.93 -12.83
C ASP A 97 -20.85 -1.46 -13.93
N VAL A 98 -21.45 -2.64 -13.74
CA VAL A 98 -22.32 -3.27 -14.73
C VAL A 98 -23.62 -2.50 -15.03
N ARG A 99 -24.04 -1.59 -14.11
CA ARG A 99 -25.27 -0.81 -14.29
C ARG A 99 -25.06 0.40 -15.19
N GLN A 100 -23.82 0.92 -15.26
CA GLN A 100 -23.51 2.13 -16.03
C GLN A 100 -22.86 1.84 -17.39
N GLY A 101 -22.41 0.62 -17.63
CA GLY A 101 -21.68 0.26 -18.82
C GLY A 101 -20.23 0.77 -18.83
N LEU A 102 -19.50 0.44 -19.89
CA LEU A 102 -18.15 0.91 -20.11
C LEU A 102 -18.11 2.38 -20.51
N THR A 103 -17.35 3.17 -19.78
CA THR A 103 -17.10 4.58 -20.09
C THR A 103 -15.77 4.74 -20.83
N PRO A 104 -15.52 5.89 -21.49
CA PRO A 104 -14.19 6.19 -22.06
C PRO A 104 -13.07 6.08 -21.04
N LEU A 105 -13.29 6.49 -19.79
CA LEU A 105 -12.30 6.40 -18.72
C LEU A 105 -11.98 4.95 -18.34
N ASP A 106 -12.96 4.04 -18.35
CA ASP A 106 -12.73 2.62 -18.13
C ASP A 106 -11.82 2.03 -19.23
N ARG A 107 -12.01 2.46 -20.48
CA ARG A 107 -11.16 2.06 -21.62
C ARG A 107 -9.74 2.58 -21.49
N ASP A 108 -9.56 3.84 -21.05
CA ASP A 108 -8.23 4.41 -20.80
C ASP A 108 -7.48 3.65 -19.71
N ILE A 109 -8.15 3.35 -18.59
CA ILE A 109 -7.58 2.54 -17.50
C ILE A 109 -7.22 1.15 -18.02
N ALA A 110 -8.12 0.50 -18.79
CA ALA A 110 -7.87 -0.79 -19.39
C ALA A 110 -6.62 -0.79 -20.28
N ASP A 111 -6.43 0.26 -21.09
CA ASP A 111 -5.25 0.41 -21.94
C ASP A 111 -3.95 0.53 -21.14
N MET A 112 -3.97 1.28 -20.03
CA MET A 112 -2.82 1.37 -19.12
C MET A 112 -2.49 0.01 -18.50
N LEU A 113 -3.50 -0.70 -18.02
CA LEU A 113 -3.35 -2.00 -17.39
C LEU A 113 -2.80 -3.04 -18.35
N ARG A 114 -3.29 -3.11 -19.60
CA ARG A 114 -2.78 -4.03 -20.61
C ARG A 114 -1.31 -3.79 -20.96
N LYS A 115 -0.90 -2.51 -21.02
CA LYS A 115 0.50 -2.13 -21.30
C LYS A 115 1.44 -2.50 -20.15
N SER A 116 0.93 -2.59 -18.94
CA SER A 116 1.73 -2.82 -17.74
C SER A 116 2.25 -4.26 -17.61
N ARG A 117 1.58 -5.22 -18.23
CA ARG A 117 1.81 -6.66 -18.08
C ARG A 117 1.65 -7.17 -16.63
N ARG A 118 1.06 -6.40 -15.75
CA ARG A 118 0.72 -6.85 -14.38
C ARG A 118 -0.46 -7.79 -14.42
N PRO A 119 -0.54 -8.77 -13.52
CA PRO A 119 -1.75 -9.57 -13.33
C PRO A 119 -2.94 -8.67 -13.01
N VAL A 120 -4.05 -8.84 -13.74
CA VAL A 120 -5.26 -8.03 -13.58
C VAL A 120 -6.47 -8.95 -13.43
N VAL A 121 -7.15 -8.83 -12.29
CA VAL A 121 -8.45 -9.46 -12.06
C VAL A 121 -9.53 -8.41 -12.33
N VAL A 122 -10.34 -8.63 -13.37
CA VAL A 122 -11.45 -7.73 -13.70
C VAL A 122 -12.66 -8.08 -12.87
N VAL A 123 -13.27 -7.07 -12.25
CA VAL A 123 -14.47 -7.19 -11.41
C VAL A 123 -15.62 -6.42 -12.02
N ALA A 124 -16.70 -7.12 -12.31
CA ALA A 124 -17.98 -6.55 -12.70
C ALA A 124 -18.86 -6.37 -11.47
N ASN A 125 -18.82 -5.17 -10.86
CA ASN A 125 -19.55 -4.86 -9.63
C ASN A 125 -20.98 -4.41 -9.86
N LYS A 126 -21.80 -4.52 -8.82
CA LYS A 126 -23.25 -4.27 -8.80
C LYS A 126 -24.04 -5.30 -9.63
N ALA A 127 -23.48 -6.51 -9.74
CA ALA A 127 -24.06 -7.65 -10.46
C ALA A 127 -25.08 -8.41 -9.59
N ASP A 128 -26.10 -7.71 -9.11
CA ASP A 128 -27.13 -8.23 -8.23
C ASP A 128 -28.46 -8.49 -8.94
N LYS A 129 -28.53 -8.31 -10.26
CA LYS A 129 -29.75 -8.50 -11.05
C LYS A 129 -29.49 -9.48 -12.21
N PRO A 130 -30.46 -10.35 -12.53
CA PRO A 130 -30.39 -11.17 -13.74
C PRO A 130 -30.42 -10.30 -15.01
N GLY A 131 -29.87 -10.82 -16.13
CA GLY A 131 -29.88 -10.14 -17.42
C GLY A 131 -28.70 -9.21 -17.69
N GLN A 132 -27.66 -9.23 -16.84
CA GLN A 132 -26.43 -8.42 -17.01
C GLN A 132 -25.34 -9.15 -17.83
N GLU A 133 -25.66 -10.31 -18.40
CA GLU A 133 -24.71 -11.15 -19.13
C GLU A 133 -24.15 -10.47 -20.39
N HIS A 134 -24.92 -9.61 -21.04
CA HIS A 134 -24.46 -8.85 -22.21
C HIS A 134 -23.25 -7.95 -21.85
N PHE A 135 -23.18 -7.49 -20.61
CA PHE A 135 -22.09 -6.63 -20.16
C PHE A 135 -20.76 -7.38 -20.00
N ILE A 136 -20.82 -8.68 -19.74
CA ILE A 136 -19.63 -9.54 -19.68
C ILE A 136 -18.91 -9.52 -21.03
N HIS A 137 -19.64 -9.58 -22.15
CA HIS A 137 -19.05 -9.53 -23.48
C HIS A 137 -18.34 -8.19 -23.74
N GLU A 138 -18.96 -7.06 -23.39
CA GLU A 138 -18.30 -5.75 -23.50
C GLU A 138 -17.01 -5.67 -22.68
N ILE A 139 -17.02 -6.21 -21.46
CA ILE A 139 -15.82 -6.25 -20.60
C ILE A 139 -14.72 -7.11 -21.24
N MET A 140 -15.09 -8.26 -21.83
CA MET A 140 -14.12 -9.14 -22.50
C MET A 140 -13.49 -8.47 -23.74
N GLU A 141 -14.19 -7.56 -24.40
CA GLU A 141 -13.62 -6.74 -25.50
C GLU A 141 -12.46 -5.84 -25.04
N LEU A 142 -12.35 -5.56 -23.73
CA LEU A 142 -11.19 -4.86 -23.17
C LEU A 142 -9.91 -5.70 -23.21
N GLY A 143 -9.97 -6.98 -23.59
CA GLY A 143 -8.82 -7.86 -23.78
C GLY A 143 -8.28 -8.49 -22.48
N PHE A 144 -9.12 -8.60 -21.45
CA PHE A 144 -8.82 -9.34 -20.22
C PHE A 144 -9.55 -10.68 -20.17
N ALA A 145 -9.20 -11.50 -19.16
CA ALA A 145 -9.95 -12.71 -18.83
C ALA A 145 -11.39 -12.37 -18.40
N ALA A 146 -12.26 -13.38 -18.35
CA ALA A 146 -13.64 -13.20 -17.92
C ALA A 146 -13.71 -12.52 -16.54
N PRO A 147 -14.58 -11.51 -16.38
CA PRO A 147 -14.69 -10.78 -15.12
C PRO A 147 -15.33 -11.64 -14.03
N VAL A 148 -14.93 -11.40 -12.79
CA VAL A 148 -15.63 -11.92 -11.62
C VAL A 148 -16.87 -11.04 -11.37
N LEU A 149 -18.03 -11.66 -11.26
CA LEU A 149 -19.29 -10.97 -10.95
C LEU A 149 -19.38 -10.74 -9.45
N VAL A 150 -19.47 -9.49 -9.02
CA VAL A 150 -19.50 -9.13 -7.61
C VAL A 150 -20.65 -8.19 -7.31
N SER A 151 -21.26 -8.36 -6.15
CA SER A 151 -22.05 -7.31 -5.51
C SER A 151 -21.38 -6.95 -4.19
N ALA A 152 -20.49 -5.95 -4.21
CA ALA A 152 -19.74 -5.53 -3.03
C ALA A 152 -20.65 -5.12 -1.86
N GLN A 153 -21.80 -4.53 -2.17
CA GLN A 153 -22.80 -4.14 -1.16
C GLN A 153 -23.40 -5.37 -0.47
N HIS A 154 -23.69 -6.43 -1.20
CA HIS A 154 -24.35 -7.63 -0.69
C HIS A 154 -23.39 -8.77 -0.34
N GLY A 155 -22.10 -8.62 -0.65
CA GLY A 155 -21.07 -9.63 -0.40
C GLY A 155 -21.09 -10.84 -1.36
N ILE A 156 -21.83 -10.75 -2.46
CA ILE A 156 -21.94 -11.81 -3.47
C ILE A 156 -20.67 -11.82 -4.32
N GLY A 157 -20.07 -13.00 -4.55
CA GLY A 157 -18.89 -13.20 -5.40
C GLY A 157 -17.58 -12.65 -4.84
N ALA A 158 -17.53 -12.30 -3.56
CA ALA A 158 -16.30 -11.81 -2.92
C ALA A 158 -15.30 -12.95 -2.66
N ASP A 159 -15.79 -14.16 -2.39
CA ASP A 159 -15.04 -15.41 -2.29
C ASP A 159 -14.41 -15.80 -3.63
N ASP A 160 -15.18 -15.81 -4.71
CA ASP A 160 -14.68 -16.08 -6.07
C ASP A 160 -13.61 -15.05 -6.47
N LEU A 161 -13.79 -13.78 -6.07
CA LEU A 161 -12.79 -12.75 -6.29
C LEU A 161 -11.49 -13.02 -5.55
N LEU A 162 -11.55 -13.40 -4.27
CA LEU A 162 -10.37 -13.71 -3.48
C LEU A 162 -9.66 -14.95 -4.03
N ASP A 163 -10.40 -15.98 -4.46
CA ASP A 163 -9.81 -17.14 -5.13
C ASP A 163 -9.05 -16.73 -6.38
N ARG A 164 -9.67 -15.90 -7.23
CA ARG A 164 -9.05 -15.43 -8.45
C ARG A 164 -7.82 -14.55 -8.20
N VAL A 165 -7.86 -13.70 -7.16
CA VAL A 165 -6.70 -12.90 -6.73
C VAL A 165 -5.55 -13.82 -6.29
N LEU A 166 -5.83 -14.88 -5.52
CA LEU A 166 -4.81 -15.83 -5.10
C LEU A 166 -4.15 -16.58 -6.26
N GLU A 167 -4.93 -16.94 -7.31
CA GLU A 167 -4.41 -17.60 -8.51
C GLU A 167 -3.42 -16.70 -9.29
N GLU A 168 -3.65 -15.40 -9.30
CA GLU A 168 -2.81 -14.42 -9.99
C GLU A 168 -1.60 -13.96 -9.17
N LEU A 169 -1.57 -14.24 -7.87
CA LEU A 169 -0.44 -13.92 -7.01
C LEU A 169 0.72 -14.92 -7.23
N PRO A 170 1.98 -14.44 -7.15
CA PRO A 170 3.12 -15.35 -7.17
C PRO A 170 2.98 -16.39 -6.06
N PRO A 171 3.47 -17.62 -6.26
CA PRO A 171 3.46 -18.62 -5.21
C PRO A 171 4.17 -18.09 -3.97
N PRO A 172 3.77 -18.51 -2.75
CA PRO A 172 4.50 -18.18 -1.54
C PRO A 172 5.95 -18.65 -1.68
N GLU A 173 6.90 -17.82 -1.28
CA GLU A 173 8.29 -18.27 -1.23
C GLU A 173 8.39 -19.43 -0.24
N PRO A 174 9.16 -20.49 -0.56
CA PRO A 174 9.29 -21.63 0.33
C PRO A 174 9.91 -21.19 1.66
N GLU A 175 9.31 -21.60 2.77
CA GLU A 175 9.86 -21.44 4.11
C GLU A 175 11.26 -22.07 4.13
N GLY A 176 12.31 -21.28 4.36
CA GLY A 176 13.70 -21.75 4.42
C GLY A 176 14.59 -21.37 3.24
N ALA A 177 14.15 -20.59 2.28
CA ALA A 177 14.95 -20.18 1.11
C ALA A 177 15.97 -19.06 1.42
N ALA A 178 16.28 -18.75 2.66
CA ALA A 178 17.45 -17.97 3.05
C ALA A 178 17.82 -18.25 4.52
N GLU A 179 18.91 -18.97 4.74
CA GLU A 179 19.82 -18.63 5.84
C GLU A 179 20.40 -17.24 5.52
N GLU A 180 19.58 -16.20 5.61
CA GLU A 180 20.06 -14.85 5.52
C GLU A 180 20.67 -14.52 6.89
N GLU A 181 21.94 -14.10 6.90
CA GLU A 181 22.55 -13.39 8.00
C GLU A 181 21.48 -12.48 8.66
N GLU A 182 21.45 -12.41 9.98
CA GLU A 182 20.50 -11.61 10.76
C GLU A 182 20.60 -10.11 10.42
N THR A 183 20.14 -9.76 9.20
CA THR A 183 20.18 -8.39 8.68
C THR A 183 18.84 -7.72 8.93
N ALA A 184 18.80 -6.76 9.84
CA ALA A 184 17.59 -6.00 10.14
C ALA A 184 17.18 -5.11 8.96
N ARG A 185 15.91 -5.18 8.56
CA ARG A 185 15.32 -4.37 7.50
C ARG A 185 14.45 -3.26 8.09
N LEU A 186 14.80 -2.01 7.80
CA LEU A 186 14.12 -0.84 8.35
C LEU A 186 13.48 0.00 7.24
N ALA A 187 12.20 0.37 7.41
CA ALA A 187 11.51 1.34 6.56
C ALA A 187 11.41 2.70 7.25
N ILE A 188 11.82 3.77 6.57
CA ILE A 188 11.67 5.14 7.08
C ILE A 188 10.38 5.73 6.55
N MET A 189 9.41 5.95 7.43
CA MET A 189 8.07 6.42 7.12
C MET A 189 7.78 7.78 7.75
N GLY A 190 6.73 8.43 7.28
CA GLY A 190 6.27 9.72 7.80
C GLY A 190 5.79 10.64 6.70
N ARG A 191 5.08 11.69 7.06
CA ARG A 191 4.48 12.68 6.16
C ARG A 191 5.54 13.39 5.29
N PRO A 192 5.14 14.04 4.21
CA PRO A 192 6.01 14.94 3.47
C PRO A 192 6.66 16.00 4.38
N ASN A 193 7.90 16.36 4.07
CA ASN A 193 8.65 17.43 4.75
C ASN A 193 8.92 17.26 6.27
N VAL A 194 8.64 16.09 6.88
CA VAL A 194 8.99 15.84 8.29
C VAL A 194 10.49 15.61 8.51
N GLY A 195 11.29 15.48 7.43
CA GLY A 195 12.75 15.34 7.51
C GLY A 195 13.29 13.94 7.23
N LYS A 196 12.51 13.04 6.60
CA LYS A 196 12.97 11.68 6.23
C LYS A 196 14.28 11.67 5.42
N SER A 197 14.38 12.54 4.41
CA SER A 197 15.60 12.64 3.58
C SER A 197 16.79 13.17 4.37
N SER A 198 16.57 14.09 5.31
CA SER A 198 17.62 14.60 6.20
C SER A 198 18.11 13.53 7.16
N LEU A 199 17.17 12.74 7.72
CA LEU A 199 17.51 11.60 8.57
C LEU A 199 18.31 10.55 7.77
N LEU A 200 17.83 10.18 6.58
CA LEU A 200 18.55 9.23 5.73
C LEU A 200 19.97 9.71 5.41
N ASN A 201 20.14 10.98 5.04
CA ASN A 201 21.45 11.55 4.75
C ASN A 201 22.35 11.58 5.99
N ALA A 202 21.79 11.86 7.16
CA ALA A 202 22.53 11.81 8.42
C ALA A 202 23.01 10.39 8.75
N LEU A 203 22.12 9.39 8.61
CA LEU A 203 22.48 7.98 8.81
C LEU A 203 23.57 7.51 7.83
N LEU A 204 23.52 7.94 6.57
CA LEU A 204 24.52 7.57 5.56
C LEU A 204 25.84 8.34 5.68
N GLY A 205 25.83 9.48 6.34
CA GLY A 205 27.03 10.31 6.61
C GLY A 205 27.62 10.08 8.00
N ASP A 206 27.03 9.22 8.83
CA ASP A 206 27.57 8.89 10.16
C ASP A 206 28.82 8.00 10.04
N GLU A 207 29.86 8.29 10.79
CA GLU A 207 31.09 7.49 10.82
C GLU A 207 30.86 6.03 11.28
N ARG A 208 29.75 5.78 11.98
CA ARG A 208 29.32 4.43 12.41
C ARG A 208 28.58 3.66 11.33
N ALA A 209 28.12 4.33 10.27
CA ALA A 209 27.38 3.73 9.18
C ALA A 209 28.30 3.56 7.96
N LEU A 210 28.80 2.35 7.75
CA LEU A 210 29.53 2.01 6.54
C LEU A 210 28.54 1.52 5.49
N VAL A 211 28.46 2.22 4.36
CA VAL A 211 27.70 1.72 3.19
C VAL A 211 28.40 0.44 2.71
N SER A 212 27.69 -0.66 2.73
CA SER A 212 28.23 -1.97 2.39
C SER A 212 27.67 -2.41 1.04
N ASP A 213 28.57 -2.69 0.10
CA ASP A 213 28.28 -3.40 -1.14
C ASP A 213 28.39 -4.94 -0.93
N LEU A 214 27.85 -5.46 0.18
CA LEU A 214 27.85 -6.90 0.41
C LEU A 214 27.08 -7.61 -0.69
N PRO A 215 27.71 -8.52 -1.45
CA PRO A 215 27.02 -9.30 -2.48
C PRO A 215 25.95 -10.17 -1.84
N GLY A 216 24.68 -10.00 -2.29
CA GLY A 216 23.54 -10.78 -1.83
C GLY A 216 22.57 -10.05 -0.90
N THR A 217 22.90 -8.90 -0.32
CA THR A 217 22.02 -8.16 0.60
C THR A 217 21.03 -7.23 -0.10
N THR A 218 21.30 -6.81 -1.33
CA THR A 218 20.42 -5.95 -2.15
C THR A 218 19.69 -6.77 -3.20
N ARG A 219 18.52 -7.32 -2.87
CA ARG A 219 17.61 -7.95 -3.86
C ARG A 219 16.90 -6.90 -4.74
N ASP A 220 16.85 -5.65 -4.29
CA ASP A 220 16.16 -4.56 -4.98
C ASP A 220 17.11 -3.34 -5.08
N PRO A 221 17.36 -2.77 -6.27
CA PRO A 221 18.26 -1.62 -6.44
C PRO A 221 17.80 -0.33 -5.75
N ILE A 222 16.65 -0.37 -5.12
CA ILE A 222 16.04 0.72 -4.36
C ILE A 222 16.40 0.70 -2.87
N ASP A 223 16.99 -0.38 -2.38
CA ASP A 223 17.39 -0.54 -0.98
C ASP A 223 18.83 -0.05 -0.76
N THR A 224 19.16 0.28 0.48
CA THR A 224 20.51 0.69 0.86
C THR A 224 21.00 -0.17 2.01
N SER A 225 22.04 -0.95 1.78
CA SER A 225 22.70 -1.75 2.81
C SER A 225 23.74 -0.91 3.54
N LEU A 226 23.76 -0.99 4.86
CA LEU A 226 24.74 -0.35 5.72
C LEU A 226 25.05 -1.23 6.93
N ALA A 227 26.22 -1.06 7.51
CA ALA A 227 26.58 -1.64 8.79
C ALA A 227 26.58 -0.51 9.82
N PHE A 228 25.77 -0.60 10.86
CA PHE A 228 25.72 0.35 11.95
C PHE A 228 26.30 -0.29 13.22
N ASP A 229 27.39 0.25 13.73
CA ASP A 229 28.19 -0.35 14.81
C ASP A 229 28.53 -1.83 14.56
N GLY A 230 28.81 -2.19 13.29
CA GLY A 230 29.10 -3.56 12.85
C GLY A 230 27.89 -4.46 12.64
N LEU A 231 26.68 -4.01 12.93
CA LEU A 231 25.43 -4.73 12.67
C LEU A 231 24.92 -4.46 11.26
N PRO A 232 24.66 -5.49 10.44
CA PRO A 232 24.14 -5.30 9.10
C PRO A 232 22.68 -4.82 9.16
N VAL A 233 22.40 -3.74 8.42
CA VAL A 233 21.06 -3.12 8.32
C VAL A 233 20.74 -2.80 6.87
N VAL A 234 19.52 -3.09 6.44
CA VAL A 234 19.00 -2.69 5.13
C VAL A 234 17.92 -1.63 5.31
N LEU A 235 18.15 -0.45 4.75
CA LEU A 235 17.11 0.58 4.64
C LEU A 235 16.31 0.32 3.38
N VAL A 236 15.03 -0.02 3.53
CA VAL A 236 14.13 -0.40 2.44
C VAL A 236 13.60 0.85 1.73
N ASP A 237 13.54 0.83 0.41
CA ASP A 237 13.01 1.88 -0.48
C ASP A 237 13.61 3.29 -0.28
N THR A 238 14.91 3.37 -0.12
CA THR A 238 15.62 4.65 0.03
C THR A 238 15.57 5.52 -1.22
N ALA A 239 15.37 4.95 -2.42
CA ALA A 239 15.25 5.71 -3.66
C ALA A 239 14.01 6.60 -3.68
N GLY A 240 12.90 6.16 -3.06
CA GLY A 240 11.71 6.99 -2.86
C GLY A 240 11.98 8.21 -1.99
N ILE A 241 12.86 8.09 -1.02
CA ILE A 241 13.28 9.17 -0.11
C ILE A 241 14.28 10.13 -0.77
N ARG A 242 15.19 9.60 -1.62
CA ARG A 242 16.25 10.37 -2.29
C ARG A 242 15.79 11.23 -3.46
N ARG A 243 14.72 10.82 -4.17
CA ARG A 243 14.21 11.59 -5.30
C ARG A 243 13.57 12.89 -4.83
N LYS A 244 14.37 13.98 -4.80
CA LYS A 244 13.86 15.33 -4.69
C LYS A 244 13.07 15.63 -5.96
N SER A 245 11.74 15.57 -5.91
CA SER A 245 10.92 15.85 -7.08
C SER A 245 10.74 17.36 -7.27
N SER A 246 11.05 17.83 -8.48
CA SER A 246 10.72 19.15 -8.99
C SER A 246 9.23 19.29 -9.40
N ALA A 247 8.40 18.27 -9.15
CA ALA A 247 6.96 18.26 -9.43
C ALA A 247 6.18 18.07 -8.11
N ARG A 248 6.04 19.14 -7.35
CA ARG A 248 5.60 19.18 -5.95
C ARG A 248 4.28 18.50 -5.60
N ASP A 249 3.29 18.39 -6.48
CA ASP A 249 1.94 17.99 -6.08
C ASP A 249 1.49 16.59 -6.51
N ARG A 250 2.13 15.97 -7.49
CA ARG A 250 1.74 14.65 -7.99
C ARG A 250 2.44 13.49 -7.31
N LEU A 251 3.63 13.70 -6.74
CA LEU A 251 4.46 12.66 -6.14
C LEU A 251 4.19 12.40 -4.65
N GLU A 252 3.54 13.32 -3.96
CA GLU A 252 3.18 13.12 -2.54
C GLU A 252 2.12 12.03 -2.37
N ARG A 253 1.20 11.91 -3.33
CA ARG A 253 0.14 10.89 -3.35
C ARG A 253 0.69 9.47 -3.61
N PHE A 254 1.83 9.35 -4.27
CA PHE A 254 2.51 8.10 -4.59
C PHE A 254 3.28 7.50 -3.41
N SER A 255 3.49 8.30 -2.37
CA SER A 255 4.28 7.95 -1.20
C SER A 255 3.64 6.82 -0.37
N LEU A 256 2.30 6.71 -0.31
CA LEU A 256 1.63 5.78 0.61
C LEU A 256 1.72 4.32 0.16
N LEU A 257 1.39 4.01 -1.11
CA LEU A 257 1.50 2.63 -1.62
C LEU A 257 2.94 2.12 -1.58
N ARG A 258 3.89 2.98 -1.96
CA ARG A 258 5.31 2.71 -1.79
C ARG A 258 5.70 2.47 -0.35
N GLY A 259 5.16 3.32 0.54
CA GLY A 259 5.36 3.16 1.96
C GLY A 259 4.82 1.83 2.50
N ILE A 260 3.62 1.43 2.09
CA ILE A 260 3.03 0.13 2.45
C ILE A 260 3.94 -1.00 1.96
N ARG A 261 4.41 -0.95 0.70
CA ARG A 261 5.33 -1.95 0.17
C ARG A 261 6.65 -2.00 0.93
N ALA A 262 7.20 -0.83 1.30
CA ALA A 262 8.41 -0.77 2.11
C ALA A 262 8.18 -1.38 3.50
N MET A 263 7.04 -1.06 4.15
CA MET A 263 6.67 -1.64 5.45
C MET A 263 6.49 -3.15 5.39
N GLU A 264 5.86 -3.69 4.34
CA GLU A 264 5.70 -5.15 4.19
C GLU A 264 7.05 -5.87 4.13
N ARG A 265 8.07 -5.24 3.54
CA ARG A 265 9.43 -5.79 3.39
C ARG A 265 10.34 -5.53 4.59
N ALA A 266 9.94 -4.68 5.51
CA ALA A 266 10.72 -4.30 6.69
C ALA A 266 10.38 -5.18 7.90
N ASP A 267 11.32 -5.29 8.83
CA ASP A 267 11.12 -5.88 10.16
C ASP A 267 10.63 -4.83 11.15
N ALA A 268 11.08 -3.57 10.95
CA ALA A 268 10.67 -2.43 11.77
C ALA A 268 10.49 -1.15 10.94
N VAL A 269 9.65 -0.26 11.44
CA VAL A 269 9.30 1.03 10.86
C VAL A 269 9.82 2.16 11.75
N LEU A 270 10.61 3.06 11.16
CA LEU A 270 10.99 4.33 11.76
C LEU A 270 9.98 5.38 11.32
N LEU A 271 8.99 5.69 12.14
CA LEU A 271 7.98 6.71 11.86
C LEU A 271 8.50 8.08 12.29
N VAL A 272 8.85 8.91 11.31
CA VAL A 272 9.36 10.27 11.53
C VAL A 272 8.20 11.25 11.60
N MET A 273 8.08 11.96 12.71
CA MET A 273 7.06 12.97 12.98
C MET A 273 7.72 14.33 13.16
N ASP A 274 6.98 15.40 12.87
CA ASP A 274 7.43 16.80 13.04
C ASP A 274 6.92 17.34 14.37
N ALA A 275 7.84 17.69 15.28
CA ALA A 275 7.52 18.21 16.61
C ALA A 275 6.62 19.45 16.57
N SER A 276 6.80 20.30 15.54
CA SER A 276 6.04 21.57 15.43
C SER A 276 4.58 21.38 15.03
N SER A 277 4.26 20.29 14.33
CA SER A 277 2.89 20.00 13.90
C SER A 277 2.14 19.00 14.77
N GLY A 278 2.83 18.37 15.73
CA GLY A 278 2.25 17.32 16.55
C GLY A 278 1.88 16.04 15.78
N VAL A 279 1.12 15.16 16.44
CA VAL A 279 0.64 13.90 15.85
C VAL A 279 -0.62 14.17 15.01
N LEU A 280 -0.59 13.85 13.73
CA LEU A 280 -1.73 13.99 12.83
C LEU A 280 -2.33 12.62 12.48
N ALA A 281 -3.56 12.63 11.95
CA ALA A 281 -4.28 11.40 11.58
C ALA A 281 -3.48 10.49 10.64
N GLN A 282 -2.70 11.06 9.72
CA GLN A 282 -1.84 10.29 8.81
C GLN A 282 -0.71 9.56 9.56
N ASP A 283 -0.13 10.16 10.60
CA ASP A 283 0.88 9.51 11.42
C ASP A 283 0.28 8.32 12.19
N GLN A 284 -0.95 8.50 12.70
CA GLN A 284 -1.70 7.43 13.38
C GLN A 284 -2.04 6.28 12.44
N HIS A 285 -2.42 6.58 11.18
CA HIS A 285 -2.69 5.55 10.17
C HIS A 285 -1.44 4.72 9.86
N VAL A 286 -0.28 5.37 9.68
CA VAL A 286 0.98 4.66 9.41
C VAL A 286 1.38 3.79 10.61
N ALA A 287 1.26 4.33 11.83
CA ALA A 287 1.55 3.58 13.06
C ALA A 287 0.60 2.38 13.20
N GLY A 288 -0.70 2.58 13.00
CA GLY A 288 -1.70 1.53 13.07
C GLY A 288 -1.42 0.39 12.09
N TYR A 289 -1.04 0.73 10.86
CA TYR A 289 -0.68 -0.29 9.88
C TYR A 289 0.57 -1.08 10.28
N ALA A 290 1.63 -0.41 10.72
CA ALA A 290 2.85 -1.08 11.16
C ALA A 290 2.55 -2.11 12.28
N LEU A 291 1.69 -1.74 13.24
CA LEU A 291 1.25 -2.63 14.31
C LEU A 291 0.37 -3.79 13.80
N GLU A 292 -0.61 -3.52 12.92
CA GLU A 292 -1.45 -4.56 12.30
C GLU A 292 -0.62 -5.52 11.43
N ALA A 293 0.45 -5.02 10.82
CA ALA A 293 1.40 -5.82 10.07
C ALA A 293 2.39 -6.61 10.95
N GLY A 294 2.32 -6.48 12.26
CA GLY A 294 3.23 -7.15 13.20
C GLY A 294 4.67 -6.64 13.12
N LYS A 295 4.88 -5.41 12.63
CA LYS A 295 6.21 -4.81 12.50
C LYS A 295 6.62 -4.08 13.77
N GLY A 296 7.93 -4.08 14.06
CA GLY A 296 8.48 -3.20 15.08
C GLY A 296 8.19 -1.74 14.74
N LEU A 297 7.88 -0.90 15.74
CA LEU A 297 7.59 0.52 15.51
C LEU A 297 8.46 1.39 16.40
N VAL A 298 9.26 2.27 15.78
CA VAL A 298 10.04 3.30 16.45
C VAL A 298 9.49 4.66 16.06
N LEU A 299 9.05 5.44 17.05
CA LEU A 299 8.60 6.81 16.84
C LEU A 299 9.78 7.77 16.97
N LEU A 300 10.03 8.56 15.93
CA LEU A 300 11.10 9.54 15.88
C LEU A 300 10.52 10.94 15.72
N VAL A 301 10.69 11.76 16.75
CA VAL A 301 10.24 13.17 16.75
C VAL A 301 11.38 14.03 16.24
N ASN A 302 11.21 14.61 15.07
CA ASN A 302 12.18 15.46 14.41
C ASN A 302 11.82 16.95 14.54
N LYS A 303 12.76 17.84 14.22
CA LYS A 303 12.65 19.30 14.30
C LYS A 303 12.32 19.81 15.71
N VAL A 304 12.89 19.18 16.70
CA VAL A 304 12.72 19.57 18.12
C VAL A 304 13.30 20.95 18.42
N ASP A 305 14.20 21.42 17.58
CA ASP A 305 14.77 22.76 17.57
C ASP A 305 13.76 23.87 17.27
N LEU A 306 12.60 23.52 16.65
CA LEU A 306 11.54 24.45 16.31
C LEU A 306 10.45 24.58 17.39
N VAL A 307 10.56 23.86 18.50
CA VAL A 307 9.57 23.89 19.58
C VAL A 307 10.20 24.30 20.90
N GLU A 308 9.43 24.98 21.77
CA GLU A 308 9.92 25.40 23.07
C GLU A 308 10.17 24.21 24.02
N PRO A 309 11.23 24.25 24.84
CA PRO A 309 11.47 23.27 25.89
C PRO A 309 10.26 23.21 26.84
N GLY A 310 9.49 22.15 26.84
CA GLY A 310 8.28 21.96 27.66
C GLY A 310 7.01 21.70 26.85
N GLN A 311 7.05 21.86 25.55
CA GLN A 311 5.99 21.38 24.63
C GLN A 311 6.23 19.93 24.22
N ILE A 312 7.46 19.45 24.29
CA ILE A 312 7.82 18.06 24.03
C ILE A 312 7.35 17.22 25.22
N GLY A 313 6.33 16.40 25.04
CA GLY A 313 5.82 15.49 26.07
C GLY A 313 4.46 15.85 26.65
N ARG A 314 3.82 16.92 26.23
CA ARG A 314 2.38 17.12 26.51
C ARG A 314 1.56 16.42 25.43
N ALA A 315 1.39 15.11 25.59
CA ALA A 315 0.29 14.41 24.92
C ALA A 315 -1.01 15.04 25.45
N HIS A 316 -1.76 15.71 24.60
CA HIS A 316 -3.13 16.02 24.92
C HIS A 316 -3.90 14.70 24.92
N VAL A 317 -4.29 14.27 26.10
CA VAL A 317 -5.26 13.19 26.34
C VAL A 317 -6.62 13.66 25.87
#